data_48758df306854b374cf85352300c8247
#
_entry.id   48758df306854b374cf85352300c8247
#
_cell.length_a   1.000
_cell.length_b   1.000
_cell.length_c   1.000
_cell.angle_alpha   90.00
_cell.angle_beta   90.00
_cell.angle_gamma   90.00
#
_symmetry.space_group_name_H-M   'P 1'
#
loop_
_entity.id
_entity.type
_entity.pdbx_description
1 polymer ?
#
loop_
_entity_poly.entity_id
_entity_poly.type
_entity_poly.pdbx_seq_one_letter_code
_entity_poly.pdbx_strand_id
1 'polypeptide(L)'
;MKGLRSIRYRIMCMTFVLVLLTVSSLVLLANQQMEQLFQEYLQVQPAVMSEMDMGAPEHMFLMSIHRSLLWVGLFFVLAGLVLSYILARNITIPLRQLSHAAECIRKGMLGQTVTVHTQDEVGQLALVFNQMSVELARNEKMRREFLANIAHELRTPLAILQGNLDNMIDGVTQPDMERLFSLQEEVMRLNRLVSDLRDLSLAEVHELQLYRKPTDLNQLLTGAAGMLEPLLEEKGLHFVYDLQESLPLMNVDPDRIRQVFYNILVNAVRYTSRNTGIRLRSWLADGEVWIEVQDEGPGVAAEELPRLFDHFYRTDKSRSRQSGGSGIGLSLARQFMEVHGGTIAAHNCSSGGLSICMGFGKPRR
;
A
#
# COMPACT_ATOMS: atom_id res chain seq x y z
N MET A 1 13.78 -40.22 5.16
CA MET A 1 12.92 -39.88 6.30
C MET A 1 12.35 -38.44 6.31
N LYS A 2 12.47 -37.62 5.25
CA LYS A 2 11.88 -36.26 5.16
C LYS A 2 10.38 -36.23 4.80
N GLY A 3 9.81 -37.33 4.29
CA GLY A 3 8.41 -37.40 3.85
C GLY A 3 7.36 -37.39 4.98
N LEU A 4 7.67 -38.00 6.12
CA LEU A 4 6.73 -38.14 7.26
C LEU A 4 6.48 -36.86 8.07
N ARG A 5 7.26 -35.79 7.85
CA ARG A 5 7.08 -34.48 8.50
C ARG A 5 6.17 -33.52 7.71
N SER A 6 5.73 -33.89 6.53
CA SER A 6 4.81 -33.04 5.75
C SER A 6 3.42 -33.05 6.40
N ILE A 7 2.85 -31.87 6.60
CA ILE A 7 1.48 -31.67 7.10
C ILE A 7 0.48 -32.52 6.29
N ARG A 8 0.70 -32.68 5.01
CA ARG A 8 -0.09 -33.49 4.10
C ARG A 8 -0.17 -34.97 4.56
N TYR A 9 0.97 -35.60 4.87
CA TYR A 9 0.99 -36.98 5.36
C TYR A 9 0.37 -37.12 6.74
N ARG A 10 0.53 -36.13 7.60
CA ARG A 10 -0.08 -36.16 8.96
C ARG A 10 -1.60 -36.04 8.88
N ILE A 11 -2.15 -35.11 8.08
CA ILE A 11 -3.60 -34.98 7.85
C ILE A 11 -4.13 -36.26 7.19
N MET A 12 -3.47 -36.75 6.13
CA MET A 12 -3.88 -37.98 5.45
C MET A 12 -3.86 -39.20 6.39
N CYS A 13 -2.83 -39.38 7.21
CA CYS A 13 -2.76 -40.49 8.19
C CYS A 13 -3.83 -40.32 9.27
N MET A 14 -4.03 -39.11 9.79
CA MET A 14 -4.99 -38.89 10.89
C MET A 14 -6.44 -39.11 10.41
N THR A 15 -6.81 -38.60 9.24
CA THR A 15 -8.13 -38.83 8.65
C THR A 15 -8.32 -40.29 8.25
N PHE A 16 -7.30 -40.96 7.70
CA PHE A 16 -7.34 -42.37 7.38
C PHE A 16 -7.55 -43.25 8.62
N VAL A 17 -6.77 -43.00 9.69
CA VAL A 17 -6.91 -43.75 10.94
C VAL A 17 -8.31 -43.53 11.56
N LEU A 18 -8.84 -42.32 11.50
CA LEU A 18 -10.19 -42.02 11.98
C LEU A 18 -11.24 -42.80 11.19
N VAL A 19 -11.18 -42.79 9.85
CA VAL A 19 -12.10 -43.51 8.98
C VAL A 19 -11.97 -45.02 9.21
N LEU A 20 -10.75 -45.53 9.32
CA LEU A 20 -10.51 -46.95 9.58
C LEU A 20 -11.11 -47.39 10.93
N LEU A 21 -10.90 -46.60 11.99
CA LEU A 21 -11.46 -46.88 13.31
C LEU A 21 -13.00 -46.84 13.32
N THR A 22 -13.60 -45.84 12.68
CA THR A 22 -15.07 -45.70 12.60
C THR A 22 -15.68 -46.86 11.82
N VAL A 23 -15.13 -47.22 10.65
CA VAL A 23 -15.63 -48.31 9.85
C VAL A 23 -15.44 -49.66 10.58
N SER A 24 -14.26 -49.89 11.18
CA SER A 24 -14.00 -51.13 11.95
C SER A 24 -14.96 -51.26 13.15
N SER A 25 -15.20 -50.17 13.89
CA SER A 25 -16.14 -50.17 15.01
C SER A 25 -17.57 -50.46 14.55
N LEU A 26 -18.00 -49.88 13.41
CA LEU A 26 -19.35 -50.11 12.88
C LEU A 26 -19.54 -51.52 12.36
N VAL A 27 -18.54 -52.11 11.71
CA VAL A 27 -18.55 -53.52 11.26
C VAL A 27 -18.61 -54.46 12.47
N LEU A 28 -17.82 -54.21 13.53
CA LEU A 28 -17.83 -55.01 14.75
C LEU A 28 -19.18 -54.94 15.46
N LEU A 29 -19.75 -53.75 15.64
CA LEU A 29 -21.09 -53.54 16.23
C LEU A 29 -22.18 -54.26 15.43
N ALA A 30 -22.18 -54.10 14.10
CA ALA A 30 -23.12 -54.76 13.20
C ALA A 30 -23.02 -56.27 13.32
N ASN A 31 -21.80 -56.81 13.42
CA ASN A 31 -21.54 -58.27 13.58
C ASN A 31 -22.06 -58.76 14.94
N GLN A 32 -21.78 -58.06 16.04
CA GLN A 32 -22.28 -58.43 17.35
C GLN A 32 -23.83 -58.38 17.45
N GLN A 33 -24.46 -57.32 16.92
CA GLN A 33 -25.93 -57.26 16.88
C GLN A 33 -26.54 -58.36 16.04
N MET A 34 -25.94 -58.69 14.90
CA MET A 34 -26.40 -59.76 14.04
C MET A 34 -26.32 -61.12 14.74
N GLU A 35 -25.21 -61.36 15.46
CA GLU A 35 -25.02 -62.58 16.20
C GLU A 35 -25.99 -62.71 17.38
N GLN A 36 -26.27 -61.62 18.09
CA GLN A 36 -27.30 -61.59 19.17
C GLN A 36 -28.71 -61.83 18.62
N LEU A 37 -29.11 -61.16 17.56
CA LEU A 37 -30.42 -61.33 16.91
C LEU A 37 -30.58 -62.78 16.41
N PHE A 38 -29.51 -63.37 15.90
CA PHE A 38 -29.53 -64.76 15.42
C PHE A 38 -29.69 -65.78 16.58
N GLN A 39 -29.00 -65.53 17.71
CA GLN A 39 -29.14 -66.36 18.92
C GLN A 39 -30.55 -66.24 19.52
N GLU A 40 -31.12 -65.04 19.55
CA GLU A 40 -32.49 -64.76 20.01
C GLU A 40 -33.55 -65.46 19.13
N TYR A 41 -33.35 -65.41 17.81
CA TYR A 41 -34.18 -66.14 16.83
C TYR A 41 -34.17 -67.63 17.06
N LEU A 42 -33.02 -68.23 17.31
CA LEU A 42 -32.89 -69.65 17.61
C LEU A 42 -33.55 -70.05 18.94
N GLN A 43 -33.61 -69.18 19.96
CA GLN A 43 -34.25 -69.46 21.23
C GLN A 43 -35.78 -69.37 21.17
N VAL A 44 -36.36 -68.59 20.29
CA VAL A 44 -37.83 -68.36 20.17
C VAL A 44 -38.51 -69.48 19.41
N GLN A 45 -37.80 -70.32 18.63
CA GLN A 45 -38.38 -71.44 17.84
C GLN A 45 -37.78 -72.82 18.19
N PRO A 46 -37.82 -73.34 19.44
CA PRO A 46 -37.27 -74.65 19.76
C PRO A 46 -38.14 -75.83 19.33
N ALA A 47 -39.40 -75.62 18.92
CA ALA A 47 -40.38 -76.68 18.81
C ALA A 47 -40.62 -77.28 17.39
N VAL A 48 -40.08 -76.68 16.35
CA VAL A 48 -40.36 -77.08 14.95
C VAL A 48 -39.11 -77.71 14.26
N MET A 49 -37.95 -77.72 14.88
CA MET A 49 -36.68 -77.95 14.21
C MET A 49 -35.94 -79.25 14.62
N SER A 50 -36.64 -80.29 15.05
CA SER A 50 -35.95 -81.53 15.54
C SER A 50 -35.61 -82.56 14.44
N GLU A 51 -35.96 -82.35 13.19
CA GLU A 51 -35.70 -83.37 12.14
C GLU A 51 -35.19 -82.92 10.75
N MET A 52 -34.72 -81.65 10.64
CA MET A 52 -34.07 -81.28 9.40
C MET A 52 -32.65 -80.76 9.66
N ASP A 53 -31.68 -81.28 8.83
CA ASP A 53 -30.29 -80.85 8.85
C ASP A 53 -30.11 -79.35 8.62
N MET A 54 -30.20 -78.58 9.73
CA MET A 54 -30.28 -77.10 9.76
C MET A 54 -28.91 -76.39 9.71
N GLY A 55 -27.86 -77.09 9.33
CA GLY A 55 -26.52 -76.51 9.34
C GLY A 55 -26.16 -75.70 8.08
N ALA A 56 -26.66 -76.04 6.90
CA ALA A 56 -26.15 -75.53 5.66
C ALA A 56 -26.74 -74.16 5.22
N PRO A 57 -28.09 -73.89 5.25
CA PRO A 57 -28.64 -72.60 4.81
C PRO A 57 -28.31 -71.45 5.72
N GLU A 58 -28.24 -71.68 7.01
CA GLU A 58 -27.97 -70.63 8.04
C GLU A 58 -26.50 -70.19 8.02
N HIS A 59 -25.57 -71.15 7.89
CA HIS A 59 -24.18 -70.87 7.70
C HIS A 59 -23.93 -70.12 6.40
N MET A 60 -24.63 -70.41 5.33
CA MET A 60 -24.56 -69.68 4.04
C MET A 60 -25.10 -68.27 4.16
N PHE A 61 -26.18 -68.06 4.91
CA PHE A 61 -26.76 -66.73 5.17
C PHE A 61 -25.79 -65.87 5.97
N LEU A 62 -25.27 -66.35 7.09
CA LEU A 62 -24.27 -65.66 7.91
C LEU A 62 -23.02 -65.31 7.10
N MET A 63 -22.48 -66.26 6.30
CA MET A 63 -21.35 -66.00 5.44
C MET A 63 -21.64 -64.94 4.37
N SER A 64 -22.86 -64.91 3.84
CA SER A 64 -23.25 -63.90 2.86
C SER A 64 -23.29 -62.49 3.47
N ILE A 65 -23.78 -62.35 4.69
CA ILE A 65 -23.83 -61.10 5.46
C ILE A 65 -22.41 -60.67 5.79
N HIS A 66 -21.56 -61.51 6.32
CA HIS A 66 -20.18 -61.19 6.63
C HIS A 66 -19.41 -60.72 5.38
N ARG A 67 -19.61 -61.38 4.24
CA ARG A 67 -19.02 -61.01 2.97
C ARG A 67 -19.54 -59.61 2.50
N SER A 68 -20.84 -59.33 2.65
CA SER A 68 -21.42 -58.03 2.33
C SER A 68 -20.88 -56.91 3.21
N LEU A 69 -20.79 -57.15 4.53
CA LEU A 69 -20.20 -56.21 5.48
C LEU A 69 -18.70 -55.91 5.15
N LEU A 70 -17.94 -56.93 4.75
CA LEU A 70 -16.54 -56.70 4.35
C LEU A 70 -16.43 -55.87 3.07
N TRP A 71 -17.29 -56.08 2.07
CA TRP A 71 -17.30 -55.27 0.82
C TRP A 71 -17.72 -53.81 1.10
N VAL A 72 -18.74 -53.62 1.94
CA VAL A 72 -19.18 -52.27 2.36
C VAL A 72 -18.06 -51.57 3.14
N GLY A 73 -17.44 -52.29 4.09
CA GLY A 73 -16.31 -51.75 4.87
C GLY A 73 -15.13 -51.37 3.96
N LEU A 74 -14.77 -52.23 3.02
CA LEU A 74 -13.70 -51.95 2.05
C LEU A 74 -14.02 -50.70 1.19
N PHE A 75 -15.28 -50.58 0.71
CA PHE A 75 -15.71 -49.41 -0.07
C PHE A 75 -15.53 -48.11 0.72
N PHE A 76 -15.97 -48.06 2.00
CA PHE A 76 -15.84 -46.85 2.83
C PHE A 76 -14.39 -46.51 3.17
N VAL A 77 -13.52 -47.51 3.35
CA VAL A 77 -12.09 -47.30 3.54
C VAL A 77 -11.46 -46.67 2.31
N LEU A 78 -11.77 -47.21 1.12
CA LEU A 78 -11.25 -46.69 -0.15
C LEU A 78 -11.79 -45.25 -0.42
N ALA A 79 -13.08 -45.02 -0.21
CA ALA A 79 -13.69 -43.70 -0.36
C ALA A 79 -13.08 -42.67 0.62
N GLY A 80 -12.83 -43.10 1.87
CA GLY A 80 -12.15 -42.26 2.88
C GLY A 80 -10.71 -41.91 2.52
N LEU A 81 -9.96 -42.84 1.92
CA LEU A 81 -8.61 -42.60 1.38
C LEU A 81 -8.62 -41.53 0.29
N VAL A 82 -9.53 -41.66 -0.70
CA VAL A 82 -9.66 -40.73 -1.81
C VAL A 82 -10.03 -39.33 -1.28
N LEU A 83 -11.03 -39.24 -0.40
CA LEU A 83 -11.45 -37.98 0.19
C LEU A 83 -10.34 -37.32 1.01
N SER A 84 -9.61 -38.11 1.82
CA SER A 84 -8.46 -37.63 2.59
C SER A 84 -7.34 -37.10 1.70
N TYR A 85 -7.09 -37.75 0.56
CA TYR A 85 -6.11 -37.30 -0.42
C TYR A 85 -6.52 -35.95 -1.04
N ILE A 86 -7.79 -35.81 -1.43
CA ILE A 86 -8.32 -34.57 -2.02
C ILE A 86 -8.22 -33.40 -1.02
N LEU A 87 -8.66 -33.60 0.22
CA LEU A 87 -8.57 -32.59 1.28
C LEU A 87 -7.11 -32.18 1.54
N ALA A 88 -6.22 -33.17 1.70
CA ALA A 88 -4.80 -32.90 1.92
C ALA A 88 -4.16 -32.13 0.76
N ARG A 89 -4.58 -32.40 -0.47
CA ARG A 89 -4.11 -31.69 -1.66
C ARG A 89 -4.61 -30.26 -1.70
N ASN A 90 -5.89 -30.04 -1.47
CA ASN A 90 -6.53 -28.71 -1.60
C ASN A 90 -6.07 -27.73 -0.52
N ILE A 91 -5.68 -28.18 0.66
CA ILE A 91 -5.22 -27.32 1.75
C ILE A 91 -3.69 -27.20 1.74
N THR A 92 -2.96 -28.31 1.61
CA THR A 92 -1.51 -28.32 1.84
C THR A 92 -0.72 -27.70 0.70
N ILE A 93 -1.16 -27.85 -0.55
CA ILE A 93 -0.44 -27.30 -1.71
C ILE A 93 -0.45 -25.76 -1.69
N PRO A 94 -1.62 -25.07 -1.56
CA PRO A 94 -1.66 -23.62 -1.48
C PRO A 94 -0.86 -23.07 -0.30
N LEU A 95 -0.97 -23.66 0.89
CA LEU A 95 -0.21 -23.25 2.06
C LEU A 95 1.32 -23.35 1.85
N ARG A 96 1.76 -24.40 1.14
CA ARG A 96 3.18 -24.55 0.81
C ARG A 96 3.65 -23.53 -0.22
N GLN A 97 2.80 -23.19 -1.20
CA GLN A 97 3.08 -22.12 -2.17
C GLN A 97 3.19 -20.77 -1.47
N LEU A 98 2.25 -20.45 -0.55
CA LEU A 98 2.31 -19.25 0.26
C LEU A 98 3.57 -19.17 1.12
N SER A 99 3.91 -20.27 1.79
CA SER A 99 5.16 -20.36 2.59
C SER A 99 6.41 -20.16 1.74
N HIS A 100 6.45 -20.74 0.53
CA HIS A 100 7.57 -20.53 -0.39
C HIS A 100 7.64 -19.11 -0.90
N ALA A 101 6.51 -18.50 -1.29
CA ALA A 101 6.45 -17.11 -1.74
C ALA A 101 6.88 -16.14 -0.63
N ALA A 102 6.44 -16.39 0.62
CA ALA A 102 6.90 -15.62 1.79
C ALA A 102 8.42 -15.73 2.01
N GLU A 103 8.99 -16.92 1.83
CA GLU A 103 10.44 -17.11 1.91
C GLU A 103 11.20 -16.39 0.78
N CYS A 104 10.63 -16.32 -0.42
CA CYS A 104 11.17 -15.52 -1.52
C CYS A 104 11.16 -14.02 -1.19
N ILE A 105 10.05 -13.52 -0.62
CA ILE A 105 9.96 -12.12 -0.16
C ILE A 105 11.01 -11.84 0.91
N ARG A 106 11.18 -12.74 1.90
CA ARG A 106 12.22 -12.61 2.93
C ARG A 106 13.63 -12.50 2.36
N LYS A 107 13.90 -13.13 1.22
CA LYS A 107 15.18 -13.07 0.48
C LYS A 107 15.30 -11.84 -0.41
N GLY A 108 14.33 -10.92 -0.38
CA GLY A 108 14.35 -9.69 -1.19
C GLY A 108 13.74 -9.86 -2.60
N MET A 109 13.19 -11.02 -2.95
CA MET A 109 12.48 -11.23 -4.21
C MET A 109 11.01 -10.80 -4.05
N LEU A 110 10.76 -9.49 -4.14
CA LEU A 110 9.45 -8.88 -3.97
C LEU A 110 8.53 -9.10 -5.18
N GLY A 111 7.22 -8.91 -4.98
CA GLY A 111 6.23 -9.03 -6.05
C GLY A 111 5.85 -10.46 -6.43
N GLN A 112 6.22 -11.45 -5.61
CA GLN A 112 5.82 -12.84 -5.81
C GLN A 112 4.32 -12.99 -5.55
N THR A 113 3.61 -13.60 -6.48
CA THR A 113 2.18 -13.89 -6.37
C THR A 113 1.93 -15.40 -6.38
N VAL A 114 0.91 -15.83 -5.67
CA VAL A 114 0.44 -17.22 -5.62
C VAL A 114 -0.88 -17.31 -6.40
N THR A 115 -1.03 -18.37 -7.20
CA THR A 115 -2.28 -18.62 -7.92
C THR A 115 -3.41 -18.97 -6.95
N VAL A 116 -4.53 -18.28 -7.07
CA VAL A 116 -5.73 -18.53 -6.25
C VAL A 116 -6.57 -19.60 -6.97
N HIS A 117 -6.70 -20.78 -6.36
CA HIS A 117 -7.42 -21.92 -6.93
C HIS A 117 -8.75 -22.21 -6.23
N THR A 118 -8.96 -21.66 -5.05
CA THR A 118 -10.13 -21.93 -4.20
C THR A 118 -10.83 -20.63 -3.81
N GLN A 119 -12.14 -20.71 -3.52
CA GLN A 119 -12.95 -19.58 -3.03
C GLN A 119 -13.21 -19.65 -1.52
N ASP A 120 -12.45 -20.47 -0.82
CA ASP A 120 -12.49 -20.66 0.64
C ASP A 120 -11.53 -19.71 1.37
N GLU A 121 -11.35 -19.91 2.67
CA GLU A 121 -10.46 -19.12 3.52
C GLU A 121 -9.00 -19.18 3.05
N VAL A 122 -8.59 -20.27 2.42
CA VAL A 122 -7.24 -20.42 1.85
C VAL A 122 -7.08 -19.55 0.60
N GLY A 123 -8.10 -19.51 -0.24
CA GLY A 123 -8.16 -18.62 -1.40
C GLY A 123 -8.15 -17.14 -0.99
N GLN A 124 -8.92 -16.78 0.04
CA GLN A 124 -8.92 -15.42 0.59
C GLN A 124 -7.55 -15.03 1.16
N LEU A 125 -6.89 -15.94 1.89
CA LEU A 125 -5.53 -15.73 2.39
C LEU A 125 -4.54 -15.49 1.23
N ALA A 126 -4.66 -16.24 0.14
CA ALA A 126 -3.81 -16.07 -1.04
C ALA A 126 -4.03 -14.69 -1.71
N LEU A 127 -5.28 -14.20 -1.78
CA LEU A 127 -5.58 -12.86 -2.30
C LEU A 127 -4.96 -11.76 -1.44
N VAL A 128 -5.15 -11.82 -0.12
CA VAL A 128 -4.56 -10.83 0.81
C VAL A 128 -3.03 -10.86 0.75
N PHE A 129 -2.44 -12.05 0.68
CA PHE A 129 -0.98 -12.21 0.50
C PHE A 129 -0.50 -11.56 -0.79
N ASN A 130 -1.20 -11.79 -1.92
CA ASN A 130 -0.84 -11.21 -3.21
C ASN A 130 -0.91 -9.68 -3.17
N GLN A 131 -1.96 -9.11 -2.58
CA GLN A 131 -2.10 -7.65 -2.41
C GLN A 131 -0.93 -7.09 -1.59
N MET A 132 -0.63 -7.69 -0.43
CA MET A 132 0.50 -7.30 0.42
C MET A 132 1.84 -7.39 -0.34
N SER A 133 2.06 -8.46 -1.10
CA SER A 133 3.29 -8.68 -1.86
C SER A 133 3.51 -7.62 -2.94
N VAL A 134 2.46 -7.28 -3.68
CA VAL A 134 2.48 -6.24 -4.72
C VAL A 134 2.72 -4.87 -4.09
N GLU A 135 2.05 -4.56 -2.99
CA GLU A 135 2.20 -3.29 -2.29
C GLU A 135 3.62 -3.13 -1.72
N LEU A 136 4.17 -4.19 -1.12
CA LEU A 136 5.56 -4.20 -0.64
C LEU A 136 6.57 -3.97 -1.77
N ALA A 137 6.35 -4.60 -2.93
CA ALA A 137 7.21 -4.41 -4.10
C ALA A 137 7.14 -2.97 -4.62
N ARG A 138 5.93 -2.38 -4.65
CA ARG A 138 5.70 -0.99 -5.04
C ARG A 138 6.39 -0.03 -4.08
N ASN A 139 6.25 -0.23 -2.78
CA ASN A 139 6.86 0.63 -1.75
C ASN A 139 8.38 0.58 -1.82
N GLU A 140 8.98 -0.60 -1.98
CA GLU A 140 10.44 -0.73 -2.11
C GLU A 140 10.95 -0.10 -3.41
N LYS A 141 10.20 -0.21 -4.51
CA LYS A 141 10.54 0.48 -5.77
C LYS A 141 10.53 1.99 -5.58
N MET A 142 9.46 2.55 -5.00
CA MET A 142 9.36 3.98 -4.72
C MET A 142 10.50 4.46 -3.82
N ARG A 143 10.85 3.68 -2.79
CA ARG A 143 11.97 3.99 -1.89
C ARG A 143 13.31 4.03 -2.64
N ARG A 144 13.57 3.07 -3.53
CA ARG A 144 14.80 3.07 -4.34
C ARG A 144 14.87 4.24 -5.31
N GLU A 145 13.77 4.54 -5.98
CA GLU A 145 13.66 5.70 -6.87
C GLU A 145 13.87 7.01 -6.09
N PHE A 146 13.30 7.13 -4.89
CA PHE A 146 13.51 8.26 -3.99
C PHE A 146 14.99 8.45 -3.64
N LEU A 147 15.68 7.40 -3.18
CA LEU A 147 17.11 7.48 -2.85
C LEU A 147 17.99 7.81 -4.06
N ALA A 148 17.67 7.25 -5.22
CA ALA A 148 18.39 7.53 -6.45
C ALA A 148 18.22 9.00 -6.89
N ASN A 149 17.01 9.55 -6.75
CA ASN A 149 16.71 10.94 -7.06
C ASN A 149 17.42 11.90 -6.08
N ILE A 150 17.45 11.59 -4.78
CA ILE A 150 18.24 12.36 -3.80
C ILE A 150 19.70 12.42 -4.20
N ALA A 151 20.30 11.27 -4.51
CA ALA A 151 21.70 11.22 -4.89
C ALA A 151 21.97 12.05 -6.16
N HIS A 152 21.05 12.07 -7.11
CA HIS A 152 21.17 12.87 -8.33
C HIS A 152 21.04 14.36 -8.05
N GLU A 153 20.01 14.78 -7.29
CA GLU A 153 19.74 16.19 -6.95
C GLU A 153 20.83 16.79 -6.04
N LEU A 154 21.53 15.99 -5.24
CA LEU A 154 22.69 16.43 -4.44
C LEU A 154 23.98 16.49 -5.28
N ARG A 155 24.17 15.55 -6.21
CA ARG A 155 25.39 15.49 -7.04
C ARG A 155 25.56 16.69 -7.94
N THR A 156 24.48 17.17 -8.54
CA THR A 156 24.51 18.28 -9.52
C THR A 156 25.06 19.59 -8.90
N PRO A 157 24.48 20.13 -7.79
CA PRO A 157 25.00 21.36 -7.18
C PRO A 157 26.43 21.16 -6.62
N LEU A 158 26.72 19.97 -6.09
CA LEU A 158 28.07 19.67 -5.58
C LEU A 158 29.12 19.70 -6.69
N ALA A 159 28.80 19.15 -7.87
CA ALA A 159 29.69 19.19 -9.05
C ALA A 159 29.88 20.62 -9.58
N ILE A 160 28.83 21.46 -9.53
CA ILE A 160 28.93 22.88 -9.92
C ILE A 160 29.84 23.63 -8.95
N LEU A 161 29.65 23.43 -7.63
CA LEU A 161 30.48 24.05 -6.59
C LEU A 161 31.94 23.63 -6.74
N GLN A 162 32.19 22.33 -6.89
CA GLN A 162 33.54 21.79 -7.06
C GLN A 162 34.21 22.32 -8.34
N GLY A 163 33.52 22.26 -9.47
CA GLY A 163 34.07 22.75 -10.74
C GLY A 163 34.40 24.26 -10.74
N ASN A 164 33.55 25.07 -10.07
CA ASN A 164 33.86 26.50 -9.91
C ASN A 164 35.06 26.75 -8.99
N LEU A 165 35.17 26.00 -7.88
CA LEU A 165 36.30 26.10 -6.97
C LEU A 165 37.60 25.63 -7.64
N ASP A 166 37.59 24.50 -8.36
CA ASP A 166 38.75 23.97 -9.07
C ASP A 166 39.24 24.97 -10.12
N ASN A 167 38.33 25.58 -10.89
CA ASN A 167 38.70 26.61 -11.89
C ASN A 167 39.31 27.87 -11.24
N MET A 168 38.90 28.22 -10.02
CA MET A 168 39.48 29.33 -9.26
C MET A 168 40.88 28.96 -8.72
N ILE A 169 41.04 27.74 -8.20
CA ILE A 169 42.32 27.22 -7.67
C ILE A 169 43.35 27.11 -8.80
N ASP A 170 42.97 26.62 -9.96
CA ASP A 170 43.83 26.45 -11.12
C ASP A 170 44.14 27.78 -11.84
N GLY A 171 43.59 28.90 -11.36
CA GLY A 171 43.80 30.22 -11.95
C GLY A 171 43.14 30.43 -13.31
N VAL A 172 42.29 29.51 -13.75
CA VAL A 172 41.50 29.62 -15.00
C VAL A 172 40.47 30.76 -14.90
N THR A 173 39.95 30.96 -13.68
CA THR A 173 39.01 32.04 -13.43
C THR A 173 39.38 32.80 -12.15
N GLN A 174 39.26 34.13 -12.19
CA GLN A 174 39.49 34.92 -10.95
C GLN A 174 38.27 34.85 -10.01
N PRO A 175 38.51 34.85 -8.69
CA PRO A 175 37.45 34.93 -7.69
C PRO A 175 36.89 36.37 -7.67
N ASP A 176 35.88 36.63 -8.48
CA ASP A 176 35.10 37.86 -8.44
C ASP A 176 33.84 37.71 -7.57
N MET A 177 33.23 38.85 -7.23
CA MET A 177 32.04 38.86 -6.34
C MET A 177 30.84 38.15 -6.97
N GLU A 178 30.66 38.18 -8.25
CA GLU A 178 29.56 37.54 -8.96
C GLU A 178 29.63 36.02 -8.81
N ARG A 179 30.82 35.44 -8.95
CA ARG A 179 31.07 33.99 -8.78
C ARG A 179 30.93 33.57 -7.32
N LEU A 180 31.40 34.40 -6.39
CA LEU A 180 31.19 34.13 -4.96
C LEU A 180 29.73 34.12 -4.59
N PHE A 181 28.93 35.05 -5.15
CA PHE A 181 27.48 35.02 -4.97
C PHE A 181 26.84 33.80 -5.60
N SER A 182 27.25 33.39 -6.80
CA SER A 182 26.73 32.16 -7.44
C SER A 182 27.05 30.92 -6.61
N LEU A 183 28.25 30.81 -6.03
CA LEU A 183 28.62 29.71 -5.11
C LEU A 183 27.76 29.75 -3.84
N GLN A 184 27.54 30.95 -3.27
CA GLN A 184 26.69 31.11 -2.10
C GLN A 184 25.23 30.68 -2.38
N GLU A 185 24.67 31.06 -3.53
CA GLU A 185 23.33 30.64 -3.96
C GLU A 185 23.21 29.12 -4.03
N GLU A 186 24.24 28.44 -4.58
CA GLU A 186 24.22 26.97 -4.71
C GLU A 186 24.35 26.29 -3.34
N VAL A 187 25.15 26.84 -2.41
CA VAL A 187 25.21 26.37 -1.01
C VAL A 187 23.85 26.55 -0.31
N MET A 188 23.19 27.70 -0.50
CA MET A 188 21.86 27.97 0.07
C MET A 188 20.80 27.04 -0.52
N ARG A 189 20.90 26.71 -1.82
CA ARG A 189 20.03 25.74 -2.49
C ARG A 189 20.23 24.34 -1.91
N LEU A 190 21.48 23.89 -1.70
CA LEU A 190 21.83 22.62 -1.06
C LEU A 190 21.25 22.54 0.37
N ASN A 191 21.42 23.58 1.16
CA ASN A 191 20.90 23.63 2.52
C ASN A 191 19.37 23.52 2.56
N ARG A 192 18.67 24.19 1.64
CA ARG A 192 17.21 24.04 1.50
C ARG A 192 16.83 22.61 1.15
N LEU A 193 17.50 21.99 0.17
CA LEU A 193 17.24 20.61 -0.24
C LEU A 193 17.41 19.63 0.94
N VAL A 194 18.48 19.77 1.72
CA VAL A 194 18.73 18.93 2.91
C VAL A 194 17.64 19.15 3.97
N SER A 195 17.22 20.40 4.21
CA SER A 195 16.15 20.71 5.16
C SER A 195 14.80 20.10 4.69
N ASP A 196 14.46 20.25 3.42
CA ASP A 196 13.24 19.68 2.82
C ASP A 196 13.21 18.16 2.94
N LEU A 197 14.34 17.50 2.67
CA LEU A 197 14.48 16.03 2.83
C LEU A 197 14.31 15.58 4.28
N ARG A 198 14.92 16.32 5.23
CA ARG A 198 14.75 16.02 6.66
C ARG A 198 13.29 16.16 7.09
N ASP A 199 12.65 17.28 6.72
CA ASP A 199 11.26 17.54 7.08
C ASP A 199 10.32 16.50 6.45
N LEU A 200 10.58 16.10 5.20
CA LEU A 200 9.84 15.03 4.52
C LEU A 200 9.98 13.70 5.26
N SER A 201 11.21 13.31 5.60
CA SER A 201 11.48 12.06 6.34
C SER A 201 10.78 12.02 7.70
N LEU A 202 10.80 13.13 8.46
CA LEU A 202 10.13 13.22 9.75
C LEU A 202 8.60 13.19 9.61
N ALA A 203 8.06 13.78 8.55
CA ALA A 203 6.63 13.80 8.30
C ALA A 203 6.10 12.41 7.87
N GLU A 204 6.85 11.67 7.05
CA GLU A 204 6.50 10.30 6.63
C GLU A 204 6.37 9.31 7.81
N VAL A 205 7.26 9.42 8.79
CA VAL A 205 7.20 8.56 9.99
C VAL A 205 6.31 9.11 11.11
N HIS A 206 5.55 10.18 10.82
CA HIS A 206 4.67 10.86 11.79
C HIS A 206 5.41 11.36 13.06
N GLU A 207 6.72 11.57 12.98
CA GLU A 207 7.56 12.09 14.06
C GLU A 207 7.76 13.61 13.99
N LEU A 208 7.16 14.28 12.99
CA LEU A 208 7.22 15.73 12.89
C LEU A 208 6.47 16.38 14.05
N GLN A 209 7.21 17.06 14.91
CA GLN A 209 6.60 17.86 16.00
C GLN A 209 5.97 19.12 15.41
N LEU A 210 4.66 19.28 15.65
CA LEU A 210 3.90 20.46 15.22
C LEU A 210 3.64 21.39 16.39
N TYR A 211 3.99 22.65 16.21
CA TYR A 211 3.70 23.74 17.17
C TYR A 211 2.42 24.45 16.78
N ARG A 212 1.28 23.77 16.97
CA ARG A 212 -0.05 24.28 16.58
C ARG A 212 -0.49 25.43 17.45
N LYS A 213 -1.01 26.49 16.82
CA LYS A 213 -1.67 27.63 17.48
C LYS A 213 -2.81 28.17 16.63
N PRO A 214 -3.80 28.88 17.25
CA PRO A 214 -4.84 29.55 16.49
C PRO A 214 -4.24 30.56 15.53
N THR A 215 -4.50 30.37 14.22
CA THR A 215 -3.80 31.07 13.15
C THR A 215 -4.80 31.55 12.10
N ASP A 216 -4.65 32.78 11.65
CA ASP A 216 -5.36 33.34 10.50
C ASP A 216 -4.67 32.90 9.21
N LEU A 217 -5.37 32.07 8.42
CA LEU A 217 -4.83 31.52 7.16
C LEU A 217 -4.73 32.60 6.08
N ASN A 218 -5.63 33.59 6.04
CA ASN A 218 -5.55 34.70 5.07
C ASN A 218 -4.28 35.53 5.31
N GLN A 219 -3.98 35.81 6.57
CA GLN A 219 -2.76 36.55 6.94
C GLN A 219 -1.50 35.76 6.58
N LEU A 220 -1.49 34.44 6.78
CA LEU A 220 -0.36 33.57 6.37
C LEU A 220 -0.19 33.55 4.85
N LEU A 221 -1.29 33.42 4.10
CA LEU A 221 -1.28 33.36 2.64
C LEU A 221 -0.77 34.68 2.05
N THR A 222 -1.30 35.82 2.52
CA THR A 222 -0.86 37.15 2.05
C THR A 222 0.59 37.45 2.43
N GLY A 223 1.02 37.01 3.62
CA GLY A 223 2.42 37.12 4.04
C GLY A 223 3.36 36.28 3.17
N ALA A 224 2.97 35.07 2.81
CA ALA A 224 3.75 34.21 1.89
C ALA A 224 3.78 34.81 0.48
N ALA A 225 2.68 35.35 0.00
CA ALA A 225 2.59 36.02 -1.30
C ALA A 225 3.50 37.27 -1.38
N GLY A 226 3.52 38.09 -0.32
CA GLY A 226 4.39 39.28 -0.25
C GLY A 226 5.88 38.96 -0.35
N MET A 227 6.32 37.79 0.10
CA MET A 227 7.72 37.37 -0.07
C MET A 227 8.12 37.16 -1.54
N LEU A 228 7.15 37.03 -2.46
CA LEU A 228 7.37 36.73 -3.87
C LEU A 228 7.20 38.00 -4.76
N GLU A 229 6.90 39.17 -4.20
CA GLU A 229 6.75 40.43 -4.95
C GLU A 229 7.92 40.70 -5.91
N PRO A 230 9.21 40.56 -5.53
CA PRO A 230 10.32 40.77 -6.46
C PRO A 230 10.30 39.87 -7.68
N LEU A 231 9.89 38.59 -7.50
CA LEU A 231 9.77 37.63 -8.57
C LEU A 231 8.58 37.89 -9.50
N LEU A 232 7.51 38.45 -8.93
CA LEU A 232 6.33 38.88 -9.70
C LEU A 232 6.67 40.08 -10.60
N GLU A 233 7.34 41.09 -10.05
CA GLU A 233 7.77 42.26 -10.79
C GLU A 233 8.67 41.91 -11.97
N GLU A 234 9.65 41.02 -11.76
CA GLU A 234 10.55 40.54 -12.84
C GLU A 234 9.79 39.90 -14.00
N LYS A 235 8.68 39.22 -13.73
CA LYS A 235 7.87 38.51 -14.74
C LYS A 235 6.67 39.31 -15.23
N GLY A 236 6.37 40.46 -14.63
CA GLY A 236 5.16 41.26 -14.90
C GLY A 236 3.88 40.54 -14.41
N LEU A 237 3.99 39.75 -13.36
CA LEU A 237 2.86 39.03 -12.75
C LEU A 237 2.23 39.86 -11.61
N HIS A 238 1.00 39.52 -11.27
CA HIS A 238 0.33 40.10 -10.11
C HIS A 238 -0.55 39.07 -9.41
N PHE A 239 -0.73 39.20 -8.10
CA PHE A 239 -1.72 38.43 -7.35
C PHE A 239 -3.08 39.10 -7.39
N VAL A 240 -4.13 38.31 -7.61
CA VAL A 240 -5.54 38.68 -7.51
C VAL A 240 -6.12 38.02 -6.27
N TYR A 241 -6.50 38.81 -5.29
CA TYR A 241 -7.01 38.32 -4.00
C TYR A 241 -8.54 38.27 -4.01
N ASP A 242 -9.11 37.08 -3.78
CA ASP A 242 -10.54 36.81 -3.57
C ASP A 242 -10.68 36.08 -2.23
N LEU A 243 -10.37 36.78 -1.14
CA LEU A 243 -10.27 36.20 0.19
C LEU A 243 -11.55 36.50 0.97
N GLN A 244 -12.20 35.47 1.49
CA GLN A 244 -13.38 35.63 2.36
C GLN A 244 -12.94 36.29 3.66
N GLU A 245 -13.60 37.42 4.00
CA GLU A 245 -13.44 38.06 5.29
C GLU A 245 -13.97 37.18 6.43
N SER A 246 -13.36 37.26 7.59
CA SER A 246 -13.83 36.59 8.81
C SER A 246 -13.82 35.02 8.74
N LEU A 247 -12.76 34.44 8.18
CA LEU A 247 -12.52 33.01 8.34
C LEU A 247 -12.21 32.64 9.80
N PRO A 248 -12.64 31.47 10.28
CA PRO A 248 -12.27 31.02 11.62
C PRO A 248 -10.77 30.79 11.74
N LEU A 249 -10.20 31.09 12.92
CA LEU A 249 -8.82 30.72 13.23
C LEU A 249 -8.64 29.20 13.21
N MET A 250 -7.64 28.76 12.49
CA MET A 250 -7.32 27.33 12.38
C MET A 250 -6.19 26.96 13.32
N ASN A 251 -6.32 25.82 14.02
CA ASN A 251 -5.29 25.33 14.93
C ASN A 251 -4.20 24.56 14.16
N VAL A 252 -3.25 25.30 13.61
CA VAL A 252 -2.18 24.78 12.74
C VAL A 252 -0.81 25.28 13.21
N ASP A 253 0.25 24.63 12.72
CA ASP A 253 1.61 25.16 12.84
C ASP A 253 1.84 26.21 11.73
N PRO A 254 1.96 27.51 12.08
CA PRO A 254 1.99 28.58 11.09
C PRO A 254 3.26 28.55 10.24
N ASP A 255 4.37 28.03 10.75
CA ASP A 255 5.62 28.01 10.00
C ASP A 255 5.54 26.92 8.92
N ARG A 256 4.96 25.76 9.25
CA ARG A 256 4.73 24.67 8.28
C ARG A 256 3.68 25.03 7.24
N ILE A 257 2.58 25.69 7.63
CA ILE A 257 1.55 26.14 6.67
C ILE A 257 2.09 27.29 5.79
N ARG A 258 2.91 28.19 6.33
CA ARG A 258 3.60 29.20 5.51
C ARG A 258 4.49 28.54 4.45
N GLN A 259 5.20 27.47 4.82
CA GLN A 259 6.02 26.69 3.88
C GLN A 259 5.16 26.02 2.80
N VAL A 260 3.97 25.50 3.15
CA VAL A 260 2.99 24.96 2.18
C VAL A 260 2.62 26.05 1.17
N PHE A 261 2.17 27.23 1.64
CA PHE A 261 1.78 28.33 0.76
C PHE A 261 2.96 28.78 -0.11
N TYR A 262 4.13 28.97 0.48
CA TYR A 262 5.32 29.38 -0.25
C TYR A 262 5.67 28.38 -1.39
N ASN A 263 5.66 27.08 -1.12
CA ASN A 263 5.95 26.07 -2.12
C ASN A 263 4.96 26.07 -3.29
N ILE A 264 3.68 26.27 -2.99
CA ILE A 264 2.63 26.33 -4.01
C ILE A 264 2.73 27.63 -4.81
N LEU A 265 2.93 28.76 -4.13
CA LEU A 265 3.03 30.09 -4.78
C LEU A 265 4.28 30.20 -5.65
N VAL A 266 5.44 29.70 -5.18
CA VAL A 266 6.66 29.65 -6.02
C VAL A 266 6.43 28.82 -7.26
N ASN A 267 5.71 27.70 -7.13
CA ASN A 267 5.37 26.88 -8.27
C ASN A 267 4.45 27.61 -9.25
N ALA A 268 3.40 28.28 -8.76
CA ALA A 268 2.52 29.10 -9.56
C ALA A 268 3.31 30.21 -10.31
N VAL A 269 4.10 31.01 -9.59
CA VAL A 269 4.94 32.09 -10.20
C VAL A 269 5.89 31.53 -11.26
N ARG A 270 6.42 30.34 -11.06
CA ARG A 270 7.36 29.70 -12.01
C ARG A 270 6.70 29.34 -13.32
N TYR A 271 5.50 28.75 -13.29
CA TYR A 271 4.84 28.17 -14.47
C TYR A 271 3.81 29.10 -15.12
N THR A 272 3.43 30.16 -14.43
CA THR A 272 2.55 31.20 -15.00
C THR A 272 3.25 31.95 -16.14
N SER A 273 2.50 32.23 -17.20
CA SER A 273 2.96 33.01 -18.34
C SER A 273 3.24 34.47 -17.95
N ARG A 274 4.16 35.14 -18.64
CA ARG A 274 4.45 36.57 -18.37
C ARG A 274 3.20 37.44 -18.59
N ASN A 275 3.09 38.50 -17.81
CA ASN A 275 2.03 39.49 -17.88
C ASN A 275 0.60 38.96 -17.65
N THR A 276 0.47 37.94 -16.78
CA THR A 276 -0.82 37.34 -16.37
C THR A 276 -0.99 37.41 -14.85
N GLY A 277 -2.10 36.86 -14.32
CA GLY A 277 -2.41 36.86 -12.90
C GLY A 277 -2.35 35.51 -12.24
N ILE A 278 -2.11 35.50 -10.94
CA ILE A 278 -2.27 34.34 -10.06
C ILE A 278 -3.39 34.67 -9.08
N ARG A 279 -4.47 33.89 -9.10
CA ARG A 279 -5.63 34.11 -8.20
C ARG A 279 -5.46 33.32 -6.92
N LEU A 280 -5.66 34.04 -5.79
CA LEU A 280 -5.65 33.48 -4.45
C LEU A 280 -7.07 33.61 -3.89
N ARG A 281 -7.71 32.49 -3.58
CA ARG A 281 -9.08 32.43 -3.05
C ARG A 281 -9.10 31.76 -1.70
N SER A 282 -9.97 32.22 -0.83
CA SER A 282 -10.28 31.51 0.41
C SER A 282 -11.79 31.57 0.69
N TRP A 283 -12.34 30.47 1.19
CA TRP A 283 -13.75 30.40 1.56
C TRP A 283 -14.01 29.35 2.64
N LEU A 284 -15.15 29.45 3.28
CA LEU A 284 -15.67 28.49 4.24
C LEU A 284 -16.76 27.66 3.57
N ALA A 285 -16.63 26.34 3.54
CA ALA A 285 -17.64 25.42 3.04
C ALA A 285 -17.75 24.20 3.97
N ASP A 286 -18.97 23.79 4.32
CA ASP A 286 -19.26 22.63 5.17
C ASP A 286 -18.53 22.62 6.53
N GLY A 287 -18.12 23.80 7.01
CA GLY A 287 -17.35 23.99 8.23
C GLY A 287 -15.86 23.72 8.09
N GLU A 288 -15.36 23.60 6.87
CA GLU A 288 -13.93 23.51 6.51
C GLU A 288 -13.47 24.78 5.82
N VAL A 289 -12.25 25.24 6.12
CA VAL A 289 -11.63 26.37 5.43
C VAL A 289 -10.91 25.84 4.21
N TRP A 290 -11.23 26.44 3.06
CA TRP A 290 -10.59 26.12 1.79
C TRP A 290 -9.74 27.28 1.32
N ILE A 291 -8.57 26.95 0.76
CA ILE A 291 -7.67 27.90 0.10
C ILE A 291 -7.32 27.36 -1.27
N GLU A 292 -7.41 28.20 -2.29
CA GLU A 292 -7.10 27.88 -3.67
C GLU A 292 -6.06 28.86 -4.22
N VAL A 293 -5.07 28.31 -4.89
CA VAL A 293 -4.10 29.03 -5.70
C VAL A 293 -4.28 28.60 -7.14
N GLN A 294 -4.72 29.51 -7.99
CA GLN A 294 -4.95 29.27 -9.41
C GLN A 294 -3.98 30.07 -10.24
N ASP A 295 -3.23 29.43 -11.12
CA ASP A 295 -2.34 30.06 -12.08
C ASP A 295 -2.95 30.09 -13.50
N GLU A 296 -2.39 30.92 -14.37
CA GLU A 296 -2.71 31.00 -15.79
C GLU A 296 -1.56 30.43 -16.65
N GLY A 297 -0.99 29.32 -16.18
CA GLY A 297 0.06 28.57 -16.88
C GLY A 297 -0.48 27.62 -17.96
N PRO A 298 0.37 26.77 -18.49
CA PRO A 298 -0.02 25.79 -19.52
C PRO A 298 -0.87 24.62 -18.98
N GLY A 299 -1.09 24.54 -17.66
CA GLY A 299 -1.69 23.38 -17.03
C GLY A 299 -0.81 22.12 -17.12
N VAL A 300 -1.39 20.99 -16.74
CA VAL A 300 -0.71 19.69 -16.69
C VAL A 300 -1.57 18.64 -17.40
N ALA A 301 -0.95 17.65 -18.06
CA ALA A 301 -1.72 16.56 -18.66
C ALA A 301 -2.56 15.83 -17.61
N ALA A 302 -3.80 15.45 -17.96
CA ALA A 302 -4.72 14.84 -17.00
C ALA A 302 -4.16 13.60 -16.32
N GLU A 303 -3.33 12.84 -17.04
CA GLU A 303 -2.64 11.63 -16.55
C GLU A 303 -1.52 11.94 -15.54
N GLU A 304 -0.98 13.16 -15.56
CA GLU A 304 0.09 13.61 -14.68
C GLU A 304 -0.42 14.27 -13.40
N LEU A 305 -1.67 14.76 -13.37
CA LEU A 305 -2.27 15.43 -12.21
C LEU A 305 -2.14 14.63 -10.89
N PRO A 306 -2.45 13.32 -10.83
CA PRO A 306 -2.32 12.54 -9.60
C PRO A 306 -0.88 12.43 -9.10
N ARG A 307 0.09 12.63 -9.99
CA ARG A 307 1.53 12.47 -9.71
C ARG A 307 2.23 13.76 -9.30
N LEU A 308 1.57 14.91 -9.39
CA LEU A 308 2.18 16.21 -9.06
C LEU A 308 2.71 16.29 -7.62
N PHE A 309 2.13 15.52 -6.72
CA PHE A 309 2.52 15.43 -5.33
C PHE A 309 3.47 14.26 -5.02
N ASP A 310 3.88 13.49 -6.04
CA ASP A 310 4.89 12.44 -5.86
C ASP A 310 6.27 13.07 -5.65
N HIS A 311 7.11 12.41 -4.86
CA HIS A 311 8.47 12.90 -4.57
C HIS A 311 9.31 12.98 -5.84
N PHE A 312 9.99 14.10 -6.05
CA PHE A 312 10.85 14.40 -7.21
C PHE A 312 10.13 14.34 -8.55
N TYR A 313 8.80 14.28 -8.56
CA TYR A 313 8.07 14.27 -9.81
C TYR A 313 8.17 15.63 -10.50
N ARG A 314 8.45 15.59 -11.81
CA ARG A 314 8.47 16.76 -12.68
C ARG A 314 7.89 16.36 -14.03
N THR A 315 7.06 17.21 -14.60
CA THR A 315 6.54 17.01 -15.96
C THR A 315 7.66 17.09 -16.98
N ASP A 316 7.54 16.41 -18.12
CA ASP A 316 8.60 16.41 -19.15
C ASP A 316 8.95 17.80 -19.66
N LYS A 317 7.97 18.70 -19.74
CA LYS A 317 8.15 20.10 -20.11
C LYS A 317 8.96 20.91 -19.08
N SER A 318 8.98 20.50 -17.82
CA SER A 318 9.68 21.18 -16.71
C SER A 318 11.10 20.66 -16.47
N ARG A 319 11.55 19.62 -17.20
CA ARG A 319 12.89 19.01 -17.07
C ARG A 319 14.01 19.86 -17.65
N SER A 320 13.71 20.94 -18.39
CA SER A 320 14.76 21.85 -18.89
C SER A 320 15.53 22.45 -17.70
N ARG A 321 16.86 22.50 -17.81
CA ARG A 321 17.80 22.92 -16.74
C ARG A 321 17.56 24.34 -16.18
N GLN A 322 16.83 25.18 -16.90
CA GLN A 322 16.54 26.56 -16.49
C GLN A 322 15.39 26.70 -15.47
N SER A 323 14.59 25.63 -15.26
CA SER A 323 13.45 25.70 -14.34
C SER A 323 13.71 25.09 -12.93
N GLY A 324 14.89 25.19 -12.42
CA GLY A 324 15.48 25.00 -11.08
C GLY A 324 14.69 24.47 -9.86
N GLY A 325 13.69 23.56 -9.99
CA GLY A 325 12.98 22.99 -8.85
C GLY A 325 13.40 21.56 -8.56
N SER A 326 13.57 21.19 -7.28
CA SER A 326 13.92 19.85 -6.82
C SER A 326 12.79 18.81 -6.99
N GLY A 327 11.54 19.23 -7.26
CA GLY A 327 10.38 18.34 -7.26
C GLY A 327 9.93 17.87 -5.87
N ILE A 328 10.47 18.45 -4.79
CA ILE A 328 10.10 18.10 -3.40
C ILE A 328 9.02 19.04 -2.85
N GLY A 329 8.94 20.28 -3.32
CA GLY A 329 8.09 21.30 -2.72
C GLY A 329 6.60 20.95 -2.64
N LEU A 330 6.01 20.39 -3.70
CA LEU A 330 4.60 19.98 -3.71
C LEU A 330 4.36 18.72 -2.87
N SER A 331 5.28 17.74 -2.89
CA SER A 331 5.17 16.55 -2.05
C SER A 331 5.29 16.89 -0.55
N LEU A 332 6.18 17.83 -0.20
CA LEU A 332 6.29 18.34 1.16
C LEU A 332 5.04 19.13 1.59
N ALA A 333 4.45 19.93 0.68
CA ALA A 333 3.20 20.61 0.92
C ALA A 333 2.07 19.61 1.23
N ARG A 334 1.95 18.54 0.45
CA ARG A 334 0.99 17.46 0.71
C ARG A 334 1.21 16.81 2.07
N GLN A 335 2.45 16.46 2.39
CA GLN A 335 2.78 15.83 3.65
C GLN A 335 2.45 16.70 4.86
N PHE A 336 2.75 18.01 4.77
CA PHE A 336 2.38 18.94 5.84
C PHE A 336 0.86 19.09 5.97
N MET A 337 0.12 19.12 4.86
CA MET A 337 -1.34 19.15 4.93
C MET A 337 -1.89 17.87 5.59
N GLU A 338 -1.40 16.70 5.22
CA GLU A 338 -1.80 15.39 5.78
C GLU A 338 -1.53 15.32 7.29
N VAL A 339 -0.34 15.73 7.76
CA VAL A 339 0.01 15.75 9.20
C VAL A 339 -0.87 16.75 9.98
N HIS A 340 -1.36 17.81 9.33
CA HIS A 340 -2.33 18.73 9.92
C HIS A 340 -3.78 18.19 9.90
N GLY A 341 -4.03 17.06 9.22
CA GLY A 341 -5.37 16.50 9.01
C GLY A 341 -6.17 17.22 7.94
N GLY A 342 -5.48 17.96 7.08
CA GLY A 342 -6.04 18.65 5.92
C GLY A 342 -5.90 17.81 4.65
N THR A 343 -6.38 18.37 3.54
CA THR A 343 -6.32 17.77 2.20
C THR A 343 -5.70 18.73 1.20
N ILE A 344 -5.07 18.22 0.16
CA ILE A 344 -4.56 18.99 -0.97
C ILE A 344 -4.86 18.28 -2.27
N ALA A 345 -5.32 19.00 -3.28
CA ALA A 345 -5.62 18.45 -4.60
C ALA A 345 -5.27 19.46 -5.70
N ALA A 346 -4.96 18.96 -6.88
CA ALA A 346 -4.68 19.77 -8.07
C ALA A 346 -5.66 19.43 -9.20
N HIS A 347 -6.09 20.44 -9.94
CA HIS A 347 -6.92 20.27 -11.13
C HIS A 347 -6.58 21.32 -12.18
N ASN A 348 -6.79 21.00 -13.45
CA ASN A 348 -6.67 21.97 -14.52
C ASN A 348 -7.90 22.88 -14.56
N CYS A 349 -7.69 24.16 -14.81
CA CYS A 349 -8.76 25.12 -14.98
C CYS A 349 -9.33 25.08 -16.40
N SER A 350 -10.63 25.30 -16.55
CA SER A 350 -11.28 25.38 -17.87
C SER A 350 -10.75 26.52 -18.76
N SER A 351 -10.26 27.57 -18.12
CA SER A 351 -9.63 28.74 -18.77
C SER A 351 -8.15 28.54 -19.11
N GLY A 352 -7.58 27.37 -18.82
CA GLY A 352 -6.16 27.10 -18.82
C GLY A 352 -5.51 27.35 -17.46
N GLY A 353 -4.34 26.74 -17.22
CA GLY A 353 -3.62 26.81 -15.97
C GLY A 353 -3.95 25.70 -14.98
N LEU A 354 -3.28 25.74 -13.85
CA LEU A 354 -3.41 24.76 -12.75
C LEU A 354 -4.02 25.44 -11.52
N SER A 355 -4.94 24.76 -10.86
CA SER A 355 -5.45 25.15 -9.56
C SER A 355 -5.05 24.12 -8.53
N ILE A 356 -4.51 24.58 -7.40
CA ILE A 356 -4.21 23.78 -6.21
C ILE A 356 -5.13 24.22 -5.08
N CYS A 357 -5.98 23.28 -4.65
CA CYS A 357 -6.94 23.48 -3.55
C CYS A 357 -6.44 22.78 -2.28
N MET A 358 -6.52 23.49 -1.16
CA MET A 358 -6.16 23.02 0.17
C MET A 358 -7.37 23.11 1.09
N GLY A 359 -7.76 21.99 1.68
CA GLY A 359 -8.83 21.91 2.68
C GLY A 359 -8.27 21.76 4.08
N PHE A 360 -8.67 22.64 4.98
CA PHE A 360 -8.34 22.58 6.40
C PHE A 360 -9.56 22.09 7.17
N GLY A 361 -9.44 20.92 7.80
CA GLY A 361 -10.54 20.28 8.52
C GLY A 361 -11.17 21.19 9.58
N LYS A 362 -12.37 20.81 10.07
CA LYS A 362 -13.15 21.63 11.01
C LYS A 362 -12.30 22.14 12.17
N PRO A 363 -12.38 23.45 12.49
CA PRO A 363 -11.70 23.99 13.65
C PRO A 363 -12.14 23.20 14.89
N ARG A 364 -11.22 22.53 15.56
CA ARG A 364 -11.52 21.91 16.86
C ARG A 364 -11.83 23.05 17.84
N ARG A 365 -13.07 23.06 18.37
CA ARG A 365 -13.51 23.97 19.44
C ARG A 365 -12.69 23.77 20.70
#